data_2a9fe5b90253e73a22a40deab0160eee
#
_entry.id   2a9fe5b90253e73a22a40deab0160eee
#
_cell.length_a   1.000
_cell.length_b   1.000
_cell.length_c   1.000
_cell.angle_alpha   90.00
_cell.angle_beta   90.00
_cell.angle_gamma   90.00
#
_symmetry.space_group_name_H-M   'P 1'
#
loop_
_entity.id
_entity.type
_entity.pdbx_description
1 polymer ?
#
loop_
_entity_poly.entity_id
_entity_poly.type
_entity_poly.pdbx_seq_one_letter_code
_entity_poly.pdbx_strand_id
1 'polypeptide(L)'
;SFQGCGNTYVCPSYPIMPKVAFLTSGGIAPCLSASIGGLIEKYNQLDSDIEMIGYMHGYRGLLVGKSVVFSKEVKDNFHVLYEFGGSPIGNSRVKLTNIEDCIKKGYVSKGQNPLEVASKQLEKDNIDILHTIGGDDTNTMAAALAAHLEKSGKELTVVGLPKTVDNDVIPVKQTLGAWTAAEQGARFFQNIVNENTTSRRQLIIHEVMGRHCGWLTAGTAYEYRKLLESNNYLPELFMSKDRWDVHAVYIPETDIDFASETARLRKIMDSN
;
A
#
# COMPACT_ATOMS: atom_id res chain seq x y z
N SER A 1 -26.58 -55.20 4.64
CA SER A 1 -25.23 -55.12 5.19
C SER A 1 -24.36 -54.25 4.29
N PHE A 2 -24.24 -52.96 4.63
CA PHE A 2 -23.27 -52.08 4.08
C PHE A 2 -22.21 -51.83 5.15
N GLN A 3 -21.01 -52.38 4.94
CA GLN A 3 -19.84 -52.00 5.74
C GLN A 3 -19.31 -50.67 5.23
N GLY A 4 -19.41 -49.63 6.04
CA GLY A 4 -18.83 -48.34 5.77
C GLY A 4 -17.32 -48.38 6.05
N CYS A 5 -16.50 -48.12 5.06
CA CYS A 5 -15.11 -47.73 5.23
C CYS A 5 -15.06 -46.32 5.83
N GLY A 6 -14.79 -46.24 7.12
CA GLY A 6 -14.48 -44.98 7.80
C GLY A 6 -13.08 -44.49 7.39
N ASN A 7 -12.99 -43.58 6.43
CA ASN A 7 -11.82 -42.75 6.27
C ASN A 7 -11.86 -41.66 7.36
N THR A 8 -11.24 -41.93 8.49
CA THR A 8 -10.82 -40.90 9.43
C THR A 8 -9.72 -40.08 8.75
N TYR A 9 -10.10 -38.92 8.21
CA TYR A 9 -9.12 -37.90 7.92
C TYR A 9 -8.51 -37.48 9.25
N VAL A 10 -7.33 -38.02 9.55
CA VAL A 10 -6.47 -37.48 10.60
C VAL A 10 -6.07 -36.10 10.10
N CYS A 11 -6.72 -35.06 10.62
CA CYS A 11 -6.18 -33.70 10.53
C CYS A 11 -4.75 -33.77 11.06
N PRO A 12 -3.74 -33.33 10.30
CA PRO A 12 -2.39 -33.24 10.87
C PRO A 12 -2.51 -32.36 12.10
N SER A 13 -2.18 -32.92 13.25
CA SER A 13 -2.02 -32.14 14.48
C SER A 13 -0.94 -31.13 14.19
N TYR A 14 -1.29 -29.85 14.07
CA TYR A 14 -0.32 -28.76 14.18
C TYR A 14 -0.04 -28.55 15.67
N PRO A 15 1.06 -29.10 16.21
CA PRO A 15 1.34 -28.98 17.65
C PRO A 15 2.07 -27.69 17.98
N ILE A 16 2.35 -26.83 17.01
CA ILE A 16 3.06 -25.56 17.23
C ILE A 16 2.29 -24.46 16.48
N MET A 17 1.84 -23.45 17.22
CA MET A 17 1.20 -22.27 16.65
C MET A 17 2.20 -21.52 15.76
N PRO A 18 1.81 -21.12 14.54
CA PRO A 18 2.71 -20.44 13.64
C PRO A 18 3.12 -19.08 14.20
N LYS A 19 4.40 -18.73 14.03
CA LYS A 19 4.92 -17.40 14.33
C LYS A 19 4.93 -16.56 13.06
N VAL A 20 4.34 -15.38 13.15
CA VAL A 20 4.10 -14.50 12.01
C VAL A 20 4.94 -13.24 12.11
N ALA A 21 5.58 -12.87 11.02
CA ALA A 21 6.32 -11.62 10.92
C ALA A 21 5.72 -10.67 9.89
N PHE A 22 5.80 -9.38 10.17
CA PHE A 22 5.40 -8.31 9.28
C PHE A 22 6.58 -7.40 8.95
N LEU A 23 6.62 -6.90 7.73
CA LEU A 23 7.48 -5.78 7.36
C LEU A 23 6.79 -4.88 6.34
N THR A 24 7.10 -3.58 6.40
CA THR A 24 6.68 -2.59 5.42
C THR A 24 7.90 -2.02 4.72
N SER A 25 7.86 -1.92 3.39
CA SER A 25 8.98 -1.46 2.58
C SER A 25 8.51 -0.68 1.34
N GLY A 26 9.43 0.07 0.73
CA GLY A 26 9.16 0.86 -0.48
C GLY A 26 8.65 2.27 -0.19
N GLY A 27 7.76 2.80 -1.01
CA GLY A 27 7.16 4.12 -0.85
C GLY A 27 6.17 4.18 0.31
N ILE A 28 5.82 5.39 0.74
CA ILE A 28 4.80 5.63 1.76
C ILE A 28 3.42 5.62 1.10
N ALA A 29 2.43 5.04 1.78
CA ALA A 29 1.02 5.15 1.42
C ALA A 29 0.17 5.26 2.71
N PRO A 30 -1.03 5.85 2.64
CA PRO A 30 -1.83 6.17 3.83
C PRO A 30 -2.47 4.95 4.52
N CYS A 31 -2.14 3.73 4.08
CA CYS A 31 -2.78 2.50 4.55
C CYS A 31 -1.84 1.53 5.27
N LEU A 32 -0.56 1.87 5.46
CA LEU A 32 0.41 0.90 5.99
C LEU A 32 0.06 0.45 7.41
N SER A 33 -0.32 1.39 8.27
CA SER A 33 -0.75 1.10 9.63
C SER A 33 -2.03 0.24 9.64
N ALA A 34 -3.04 0.64 8.88
CA ALA A 34 -4.30 -0.09 8.78
C ALA A 34 -4.11 -1.51 8.20
N SER A 35 -3.17 -1.70 7.28
CA SER A 35 -2.85 -3.03 6.74
C SER A 35 -2.28 -3.96 7.82
N ILE A 36 -1.42 -3.44 8.70
CA ILE A 36 -0.90 -4.19 9.85
C ILE A 36 -2.03 -4.49 10.83
N GLY A 37 -2.88 -3.48 11.14
CA GLY A 37 -4.05 -3.65 12.00
C GLY A 37 -4.98 -4.76 11.51
N GLY A 38 -5.31 -4.77 10.22
CA GLY A 38 -6.17 -5.80 9.60
C GLY A 38 -5.55 -7.21 9.64
N LEU A 39 -4.23 -7.31 9.48
CA LEU A 39 -3.55 -8.59 9.64
C LEU A 39 -3.59 -9.08 11.10
N ILE A 40 -3.34 -8.19 12.07
CA ILE A 40 -3.43 -8.52 13.50
C ILE A 40 -4.85 -8.96 13.84
N GLU A 41 -5.87 -8.20 13.40
CA GLU A 41 -7.28 -8.56 13.59
C GLU A 41 -7.58 -9.96 13.08
N LYS A 42 -7.11 -10.25 11.85
CA LYS A 42 -7.38 -11.54 11.22
C LYS A 42 -6.71 -12.70 11.94
N TYR A 43 -5.47 -12.52 12.36
CA TYR A 43 -4.76 -13.53 13.15
C TYR A 43 -5.38 -13.72 14.53
N ASN A 44 -5.82 -12.66 15.22
CA ASN A 44 -6.56 -12.76 16.48
C ASN A 44 -7.88 -13.54 16.34
N GLN A 45 -8.57 -13.40 15.19
CA GLN A 45 -9.78 -14.17 14.90
C GLN A 45 -9.50 -15.66 14.68
N LEU A 46 -8.31 -16.01 14.17
CA LEU A 46 -7.89 -17.40 13.98
C LEU A 46 -7.46 -18.01 15.33
N ASP A 47 -6.54 -17.35 16.01
CA ASP A 47 -6.11 -17.71 17.36
C ASP A 47 -5.35 -16.54 18.00
N SER A 48 -5.79 -16.10 19.18
CA SER A 48 -5.19 -14.99 19.92
C SER A 48 -3.77 -15.27 20.43
N ASP A 49 -3.36 -16.54 20.50
CA ASP A 49 -2.05 -16.94 21.00
C ASP A 49 -0.95 -16.94 19.92
N ILE A 50 -1.31 -16.75 18.64
CA ILE A 50 -0.36 -16.60 17.54
C ILE A 50 0.64 -15.50 17.87
N GLU A 51 1.94 -15.86 17.89
CA GLU A 51 3.01 -14.88 18.06
C GLU A 51 3.20 -14.05 16.80
N MET A 52 3.28 -12.73 16.99
CA MET A 52 3.46 -11.76 15.91
C MET A 52 4.63 -10.82 16.20
N ILE A 53 5.47 -10.60 15.20
CA ILE A 53 6.56 -9.61 15.27
C ILE A 53 6.56 -8.69 14.06
N GLY A 54 7.08 -7.48 14.23
CA GLY A 54 7.33 -6.54 13.14
C GLY A 54 8.82 -6.29 12.95
N TYR A 55 9.38 -6.50 11.75
CA TYR A 55 10.75 -6.09 11.45
C TYR A 55 10.81 -4.57 11.27
N MET A 56 11.62 -3.91 12.11
CA MET A 56 11.72 -2.45 12.13
C MET A 56 12.40 -1.93 10.87
N HIS A 57 11.74 -0.99 10.20
CA HIS A 57 12.23 -0.40 8.95
C HIS A 57 12.36 -1.40 7.78
N GLY A 58 11.42 -2.34 7.68
CA GLY A 58 11.33 -3.25 6.55
C GLY A 58 12.48 -4.23 6.43
N TYR A 59 12.96 -4.46 5.21
CA TYR A 59 14.09 -5.38 4.97
C TYR A 59 15.38 -4.99 5.69
N ARG A 60 15.56 -3.71 6.05
CA ARG A 60 16.67 -3.31 6.91
C ARG A 60 16.63 -4.02 8.25
N GLY A 61 15.49 -4.00 8.93
CA GLY A 61 15.32 -4.66 10.23
C GLY A 61 15.50 -6.16 10.13
N LEU A 62 15.00 -6.78 9.07
CA LEU A 62 15.21 -8.20 8.81
C LEU A 62 16.71 -8.54 8.67
N LEU A 63 17.49 -7.75 7.91
CA LEU A 63 18.92 -7.99 7.72
C LEU A 63 19.75 -7.83 8.99
N VAL A 64 19.37 -6.89 9.87
CA VAL A 64 20.12 -6.61 11.11
C VAL A 64 19.50 -7.26 12.36
N GLY A 65 18.45 -8.07 12.20
CA GLY A 65 17.77 -8.75 13.29
C GLY A 65 17.05 -7.82 14.26
N LYS A 66 16.54 -6.67 13.77
CA LYS A 66 15.82 -5.70 14.60
C LYS A 66 14.31 -5.83 14.41
N SER A 67 13.63 -6.36 15.43
CA SER A 67 12.18 -6.56 15.42
C SER A 67 11.56 -6.03 16.72
N VAL A 68 10.23 -5.89 16.69
CA VAL A 68 9.37 -5.62 17.84
C VAL A 68 8.33 -6.72 17.96
N VAL A 69 8.11 -7.23 19.15
CA VAL A 69 7.06 -8.21 19.44
C VAL A 69 5.73 -7.46 19.61
N PHE A 70 4.68 -7.95 18.99
CA PHE A 70 3.34 -7.43 19.22
C PHE A 70 2.78 -8.06 20.50
N SER A 71 2.83 -7.26 21.58
CA SER A 71 2.32 -7.66 22.89
C SER A 71 0.81 -7.91 22.83
N LYS A 72 0.28 -8.55 23.89
CA LYS A 72 -1.16 -8.72 24.05
C LYS A 72 -1.89 -7.37 23.98
N GLU A 73 -1.34 -6.33 24.57
CA GLU A 73 -1.91 -4.97 24.51
C GLU A 73 -2.01 -4.44 23.07
N VAL A 74 -0.97 -4.61 22.25
CA VAL A 74 -1.00 -4.24 20.82
C VAL A 74 -2.04 -5.06 20.07
N LYS A 75 -2.10 -6.37 20.33
CA LYS A 75 -3.05 -7.27 19.67
C LYS A 75 -4.50 -6.97 20.03
N ASP A 76 -4.78 -6.64 21.29
CA ASP A 76 -6.13 -6.31 21.76
C ASP A 76 -6.61 -4.91 21.26
N ASN A 77 -5.65 -3.98 21.01
CA ASN A 77 -5.94 -2.62 20.57
C ASN A 77 -5.57 -2.37 19.09
N PHE A 78 -5.55 -3.41 18.26
CA PHE A 78 -5.20 -3.31 16.84
C PHE A 78 -6.01 -2.25 16.07
N HIS A 79 -7.24 -1.98 16.48
CA HIS A 79 -8.14 -1.00 15.87
C HIS A 79 -7.56 0.43 15.86
N VAL A 80 -6.70 0.76 16.84
CA VAL A 80 -5.99 2.06 16.87
C VAL A 80 -5.16 2.26 15.59
N LEU A 81 -4.64 1.18 15.01
CA LEU A 81 -3.85 1.25 13.78
C LEU A 81 -4.65 1.70 12.55
N TYR A 82 -5.98 1.63 12.59
CA TYR A 82 -6.84 2.11 11.51
C TYR A 82 -6.92 3.64 11.42
N GLU A 83 -6.61 4.34 12.51
CA GLU A 83 -6.70 5.79 12.59
C GLU A 83 -5.42 6.50 12.14
N PHE A 84 -4.33 5.76 11.95
CA PHE A 84 -3.03 6.31 11.58
C PHE A 84 -2.62 5.92 10.16
N GLY A 85 -2.03 6.90 9.44
CA GLY A 85 -1.30 6.62 8.19
C GLY A 85 0.13 6.14 8.48
N GLY A 86 0.92 5.94 7.44
CA GLY A 86 2.32 5.54 7.57
C GLY A 86 2.49 4.12 8.13
N SER A 87 3.67 3.81 8.65
CA SER A 87 3.99 2.49 9.21
C SER A 87 4.43 2.59 10.67
N PRO A 88 3.75 1.90 11.60
CA PRO A 88 4.11 1.91 13.02
C PRO A 88 5.44 1.17 13.30
N ILE A 89 5.83 0.26 12.40
CA ILE A 89 7.12 -0.48 12.49
C ILE A 89 8.22 0.14 11.63
N GLY A 90 7.96 1.31 11.04
CA GLY A 90 8.90 2.00 10.17
C GLY A 90 9.06 1.36 8.79
N ASN A 91 9.60 2.12 7.86
CA ASN A 91 9.72 1.76 6.45
C ASN A 91 11.12 2.03 5.91
N SER A 92 11.55 1.32 4.87
CA SER A 92 12.80 1.59 4.15
C SER A 92 12.73 1.16 2.69
N ARG A 93 13.70 1.60 1.89
CA ARG A 93 13.84 1.21 0.47
C ARG A 93 15.04 0.26 0.27
N VAL A 94 15.36 -0.56 1.26
CA VAL A 94 16.43 -1.55 1.16
C VAL A 94 16.00 -2.66 0.21
N LYS A 95 16.86 -3.01 -0.75
CA LYS A 95 16.65 -4.09 -1.71
C LYS A 95 17.62 -5.22 -1.42
N LEU A 96 17.10 -6.42 -1.14
CA LEU A 96 17.91 -7.62 -0.86
C LEU A 96 18.78 -8.06 -2.05
N THR A 97 18.41 -7.64 -3.26
CA THR A 97 19.18 -7.93 -4.48
C THR A 97 20.30 -6.91 -4.76
N ASN A 98 20.32 -5.78 -4.06
CA ASN A 98 21.39 -4.79 -4.19
C ASN A 98 22.48 -5.04 -3.13
N ILE A 99 23.34 -6.02 -3.42
CA ILE A 99 24.39 -6.49 -2.50
C ILE A 99 25.36 -5.35 -2.14
N GLU A 100 25.78 -4.55 -3.13
CA GLU A 100 26.74 -3.45 -2.92
C GLU A 100 26.19 -2.38 -1.97
N ASP A 101 24.94 -1.98 -2.15
CA ASP A 101 24.27 -1.01 -1.26
C ASP A 101 24.11 -1.55 0.16
N CYS A 102 23.76 -2.84 0.30
CA CYS A 102 23.66 -3.49 1.60
C CYS A 102 24.99 -3.55 2.33
N ILE A 103 26.10 -3.83 1.61
CA ILE A 103 27.47 -3.82 2.17
C ILE A 103 27.87 -2.39 2.54
N LYS A 104 27.67 -1.43 1.63
CA LYS A 104 28.00 -0.02 1.85
C LYS A 104 27.31 0.57 3.09
N LYS A 105 26.08 0.16 3.34
CA LYS A 105 25.27 0.58 4.51
C LYS A 105 25.52 -0.24 5.76
N GLY A 106 26.39 -1.25 5.70
CA GLY A 106 26.72 -2.10 6.85
C GLY A 106 25.61 -3.05 7.28
N TYR A 107 24.64 -3.36 6.41
CA TYR A 107 23.58 -4.32 6.71
C TYR A 107 24.03 -5.77 6.57
N VAL A 108 25.00 -6.00 5.68
CA VAL A 108 25.67 -7.30 5.50
C VAL A 108 27.18 -7.09 5.36
N SER A 109 27.97 -8.09 5.68
CA SER A 109 29.43 -8.06 5.52
C SER A 109 29.83 -8.32 4.07
N LYS A 110 31.04 -7.92 3.70
CA LYS A 110 31.61 -8.20 2.37
C LYS A 110 31.64 -9.72 2.09
N GLY A 111 31.08 -10.11 0.95
CA GLY A 111 30.97 -11.52 0.55
C GLY A 111 29.69 -12.23 1.04
N GLN A 112 28.86 -11.59 1.84
CA GLN A 112 27.56 -12.14 2.22
C GLN A 112 26.47 -11.79 1.19
N ASN A 113 25.55 -12.73 0.96
CA ASN A 113 24.35 -12.51 0.17
C ASN A 113 23.21 -12.05 1.11
N PRO A 114 22.59 -10.86 0.87
CA PRO A 114 21.49 -10.39 1.73
C PRO A 114 20.28 -11.33 1.79
N LEU A 115 19.98 -12.08 0.73
CA LEU A 115 18.91 -13.09 0.75
C LEU A 115 19.23 -14.22 1.74
N GLU A 116 20.49 -14.66 1.79
CA GLU A 116 20.94 -15.68 2.75
C GLU A 116 20.91 -15.16 4.19
N VAL A 117 21.34 -13.90 4.41
CA VAL A 117 21.30 -13.27 5.74
C VAL A 117 19.85 -13.13 6.20
N ALA A 118 18.95 -12.66 5.33
CA ALA A 118 17.52 -12.57 5.63
C ALA A 118 16.90 -13.94 5.96
N SER A 119 17.21 -14.96 5.16
CA SER A 119 16.75 -16.34 5.37
C SER A 119 17.20 -16.89 6.73
N LYS A 120 18.48 -16.71 7.08
CA LYS A 120 19.03 -17.13 8.39
C LYS A 120 18.38 -16.37 9.56
N GLN A 121 18.06 -15.09 9.36
CA GLN A 121 17.40 -14.32 10.41
C GLN A 121 15.97 -14.80 10.65
N LEU A 122 15.20 -15.09 9.58
CA LEU A 122 13.85 -15.65 9.70
C LEU A 122 13.87 -16.99 10.43
N GLU A 123 14.83 -17.86 10.11
CA GLU A 123 15.04 -19.14 10.80
C GLU A 123 15.39 -18.96 12.28
N LYS A 124 16.33 -18.05 12.59
CA LYS A 124 16.71 -17.71 13.96
C LYS A 124 15.55 -17.23 14.80
N ASP A 125 14.64 -16.46 14.18
CA ASP A 125 13.47 -15.91 14.85
C ASP A 125 12.27 -16.89 14.84
N ASN A 126 12.44 -18.10 14.25
CA ASN A 126 11.43 -19.15 14.10
C ASN A 126 10.16 -18.62 13.40
N ILE A 127 10.32 -17.91 12.29
CA ILE A 127 9.20 -17.37 11.52
C ILE A 127 8.68 -18.42 10.54
N ASP A 128 7.38 -18.68 10.59
CA ASP A 128 6.66 -19.58 9.68
C ASP A 128 6.00 -18.83 8.53
N ILE A 129 5.52 -17.60 8.79
CA ILE A 129 4.85 -16.76 7.80
C ILE A 129 5.43 -15.34 7.84
N LEU A 130 5.89 -14.85 6.69
CA LEU A 130 6.34 -13.48 6.51
C LEU A 130 5.37 -12.70 5.61
N HIS A 131 4.75 -11.65 6.14
CA HIS A 131 4.01 -10.67 5.35
C HIS A 131 4.89 -9.49 4.98
N THR A 132 4.97 -9.19 3.68
CA THR A 132 5.67 -8.02 3.16
C THR A 132 4.67 -7.05 2.55
N ILE A 133 4.61 -5.82 3.06
CA ILE A 133 3.68 -4.80 2.61
C ILE A 133 4.45 -3.71 1.87
N GLY A 134 4.23 -3.59 0.56
CA GLY A 134 4.96 -2.61 -0.23
C GLY A 134 4.68 -2.64 -1.72
N GLY A 135 5.38 -1.78 -2.47
CA GLY A 135 5.27 -1.65 -3.93
C GLY A 135 5.97 -2.78 -4.69
N ASP A 136 6.18 -2.58 -6.00
CA ASP A 136 6.74 -3.58 -6.91
C ASP A 136 8.10 -4.10 -6.45
N ASP A 137 9.03 -3.20 -6.10
CA ASP A 137 10.35 -3.60 -5.59
C ASP A 137 10.23 -4.49 -4.35
N THR A 138 9.30 -4.17 -3.44
CA THR A 138 9.09 -4.94 -2.20
C THR A 138 8.57 -6.34 -2.50
N ASN A 139 7.60 -6.45 -3.40
CA ASN A 139 7.04 -7.74 -3.81
C ASN A 139 8.02 -8.56 -4.65
N THR A 140 8.83 -7.91 -5.49
CA THR A 140 9.94 -8.57 -6.20
C THR A 140 10.95 -9.15 -5.21
N MET A 141 11.31 -8.42 -4.14
CA MET A 141 12.18 -8.95 -3.08
C MET A 141 11.53 -10.08 -2.32
N ALA A 142 10.23 -10.01 -2.04
CA ALA A 142 9.48 -11.10 -1.41
C ALA A 142 9.52 -12.38 -2.26
N ALA A 143 9.30 -12.27 -3.56
CA ALA A 143 9.40 -13.40 -4.50
C ALA A 143 10.83 -13.97 -4.56
N ALA A 144 11.85 -13.11 -4.62
CA ALA A 144 13.24 -13.55 -4.61
C ALA A 144 13.63 -14.27 -3.30
N LEU A 145 13.13 -13.78 -2.16
CA LEU A 145 13.33 -14.42 -0.86
C LEU A 145 12.61 -15.76 -0.77
N ALA A 146 11.36 -15.84 -1.24
CA ALA A 146 10.59 -17.09 -1.30
C ALA A 146 11.32 -18.15 -2.15
N ALA A 147 11.77 -17.78 -3.34
CA ALA A 147 12.54 -18.68 -4.22
C ALA A 147 13.89 -19.12 -3.59
N HIS A 148 14.54 -18.24 -2.81
CA HIS A 148 15.77 -18.59 -2.10
C HIS A 148 15.50 -19.60 -0.95
N LEU A 149 14.42 -19.38 -0.20
CA LEU A 149 14.00 -20.28 0.88
C LEU A 149 13.65 -21.68 0.33
N GLU A 150 12.85 -21.75 -0.73
CA GLU A 150 12.49 -23.00 -1.40
C GLU A 150 13.72 -23.79 -1.88
N LYS A 151 14.67 -23.11 -2.56
CA LYS A 151 15.94 -23.73 -3.01
C LYS A 151 16.80 -24.21 -1.84
N SER A 152 16.65 -23.61 -0.67
CA SER A 152 17.37 -23.99 0.55
C SER A 152 16.64 -25.05 1.37
N GLY A 153 15.51 -25.57 0.87
CA GLY A 153 14.69 -26.60 1.54
C GLY A 153 14.01 -26.11 2.81
N LYS A 154 13.72 -24.80 2.90
CA LYS A 154 13.09 -24.18 4.09
C LYS A 154 11.61 -23.98 3.85
N GLU A 155 10.81 -24.53 4.73
CA GLU A 155 9.35 -24.37 4.73
C GLU A 155 8.97 -23.06 5.45
N LEU A 156 8.89 -21.96 4.72
CA LEU A 156 8.42 -20.66 5.19
C LEU A 156 7.54 -20.03 4.12
N THR A 157 6.37 -19.56 4.53
CA THR A 157 5.42 -18.87 3.62
C THR A 157 5.71 -17.38 3.55
N VAL A 158 5.97 -16.86 2.36
CA VAL A 158 6.10 -15.42 2.11
C VAL A 158 4.87 -14.91 1.39
N VAL A 159 4.18 -13.93 1.98
CA VAL A 159 2.97 -13.32 1.43
C VAL A 159 3.24 -11.84 1.13
N GLY A 160 3.23 -11.48 -0.16
CA GLY A 160 3.35 -10.09 -0.61
C GLY A 160 1.99 -9.40 -0.66
N LEU A 161 1.87 -8.24 0.00
CA LEU A 161 0.69 -7.38 -0.07
C LEU A 161 1.03 -6.13 -0.91
N PRO A 162 0.47 -6.01 -2.14
CA PRO A 162 0.75 -4.89 -3.02
C PRO A 162 0.22 -3.58 -2.44
N LYS A 163 1.11 -2.63 -2.22
CA LYS A 163 0.82 -1.29 -1.73
C LYS A 163 1.40 -0.27 -2.72
N THR A 164 0.54 0.38 -3.45
CA THR A 164 0.86 1.54 -4.30
C THR A 164 -0.37 2.42 -4.46
N VAL A 165 -0.18 3.73 -4.54
CA VAL A 165 -1.26 4.67 -4.85
C VAL A 165 -1.59 4.69 -6.34
N ASP A 166 -0.70 4.19 -7.19
CA ASP A 166 -0.87 4.18 -8.65
C ASP A 166 -1.86 3.11 -9.12
N ASN A 167 -2.12 2.08 -8.29
CA ASN A 167 -3.04 0.96 -8.58
C ASN A 167 -2.69 0.20 -9.88
N ASP A 168 -1.42 0.04 -10.16
CA ASP A 168 -0.87 -0.45 -11.43
C ASP A 168 -0.28 -1.88 -11.36
N VAL A 169 -0.54 -2.63 -10.31
CA VAL A 169 -0.04 -4.00 -10.12
C VAL A 169 -1.00 -5.03 -10.73
N ILE A 170 -0.63 -5.62 -11.85
CA ILE A 170 -1.42 -6.64 -12.56
C ILE A 170 -1.14 -8.03 -11.95
N PRO A 171 -2.15 -8.87 -11.68
CA PRO A 171 -3.61 -8.72 -11.97
C PRO A 171 -4.44 -8.18 -10.79
N VAL A 172 -3.84 -7.49 -9.85
CA VAL A 172 -4.51 -6.98 -8.65
C VAL A 172 -5.49 -5.88 -9.04
N LYS A 173 -6.76 -6.03 -8.68
CA LYS A 173 -7.79 -5.03 -9.00
C LYS A 173 -7.67 -3.75 -8.17
N GLN A 174 -7.19 -3.91 -6.93
CA GLN A 174 -7.06 -2.80 -6.00
C GLN A 174 -5.82 -3.02 -5.13
N THR A 175 -4.88 -2.10 -5.22
CA THR A 175 -3.71 -2.05 -4.35
C THR A 175 -4.03 -1.29 -3.06
N LEU A 176 -3.31 -1.64 -1.99
CA LEU A 176 -3.47 -0.98 -0.70
C LEU A 176 -3.10 0.50 -0.80
N GLY A 177 -3.99 1.38 -0.36
CA GLY A 177 -3.80 2.82 -0.31
C GLY A 177 -4.30 3.61 -1.52
N ALA A 178 -4.60 2.97 -2.65
CA ALA A 178 -5.03 3.64 -3.87
C ALA A 178 -6.33 4.43 -3.67
N TRP A 179 -7.37 3.79 -3.14
CA TRP A 179 -8.65 4.46 -2.89
C TRP A 179 -8.58 5.57 -1.85
N THR A 180 -7.86 5.32 -0.75
CA THR A 180 -7.64 6.36 0.27
C THR A 180 -6.92 7.57 -0.33
N ALA A 181 -5.93 7.36 -1.20
CA ALA A 181 -5.23 8.43 -1.88
C ALA A 181 -6.15 9.23 -2.81
N ALA A 182 -7.02 8.55 -3.57
CA ALA A 182 -7.99 9.21 -4.45
C ALA A 182 -9.00 10.06 -3.65
N GLU A 183 -9.55 9.52 -2.56
CA GLU A 183 -10.49 10.23 -1.69
C GLU A 183 -9.84 11.44 -1.02
N GLN A 184 -8.66 11.30 -0.42
CA GLN A 184 -7.96 12.40 0.22
C GLN A 184 -7.50 13.45 -0.80
N GLY A 185 -7.08 13.01 -1.98
CA GLY A 185 -6.75 13.88 -3.10
C GLY A 185 -7.95 14.74 -3.53
N ALA A 186 -9.14 14.16 -3.60
CA ALA A 186 -10.38 14.86 -3.92
C ALA A 186 -10.73 15.94 -2.87
N ARG A 187 -10.60 15.61 -1.58
CA ARG A 187 -10.84 16.57 -0.49
C ARG A 187 -9.82 17.72 -0.50
N PHE A 188 -8.58 17.42 -0.77
CA PHE A 188 -7.53 18.44 -0.90
C PHE A 188 -7.80 19.35 -2.10
N PHE A 189 -8.18 18.77 -3.25
CA PHE A 189 -8.54 19.51 -4.44
C PHE A 189 -9.77 20.42 -4.21
N GLN A 190 -10.79 19.95 -3.49
CA GLN A 190 -11.96 20.74 -3.11
C GLN A 190 -11.59 22.03 -2.39
N ASN A 191 -10.63 21.98 -1.46
CA ASN A 191 -10.16 23.16 -0.74
C ASN A 191 -9.52 24.18 -1.69
N ILE A 192 -8.72 23.71 -2.64
CA ILE A 192 -8.07 24.58 -3.64
C ILE A 192 -9.10 25.22 -4.56
N VAL A 193 -10.08 24.46 -5.03
CA VAL A 193 -11.15 24.98 -5.90
C VAL A 193 -11.98 26.03 -5.16
N ASN A 194 -12.37 25.76 -3.91
CA ASN A 194 -13.14 26.71 -3.09
C ASN A 194 -12.42 28.05 -2.92
N GLU A 195 -11.10 28.02 -2.72
CA GLU A 195 -10.31 29.26 -2.61
C GLU A 195 -10.27 30.01 -3.95
N ASN A 196 -10.04 29.31 -5.04
CA ASN A 196 -9.85 29.93 -6.36
C ASN A 196 -11.15 30.45 -6.99
N THR A 197 -12.32 29.96 -6.59
CA THR A 197 -13.61 30.46 -7.08
C THR A 197 -13.96 31.85 -6.59
N THR A 198 -13.19 32.43 -5.68
CA THR A 198 -13.32 33.83 -5.25
C THR A 198 -12.96 34.84 -6.36
N SER A 199 -12.18 34.44 -7.36
CA SER A 199 -11.74 35.30 -8.46
C SER A 199 -12.22 34.77 -9.81
N ARG A 200 -12.41 35.66 -10.78
CA ARG A 200 -12.74 35.27 -12.15
C ARG A 200 -11.50 34.87 -12.93
N ARG A 201 -11.68 33.99 -13.94
CA ARG A 201 -10.63 33.58 -14.89
C ARG A 201 -9.40 32.93 -14.20
N GLN A 202 -9.65 32.13 -13.19
CA GLN A 202 -8.61 31.33 -12.55
C GLN A 202 -8.35 30.03 -13.35
N LEU A 203 -7.09 29.61 -13.39
CA LEU A 203 -6.68 28.31 -13.88
C LEU A 203 -6.00 27.56 -12.75
N ILE A 204 -6.56 26.41 -12.39
CA ILE A 204 -5.95 25.48 -11.44
C ILE A 204 -5.38 24.31 -12.24
N ILE A 205 -4.11 24.05 -12.06
CA ILE A 205 -3.44 22.82 -12.53
C ILE A 205 -3.07 22.02 -11.29
N HIS A 206 -3.78 20.93 -11.08
CA HIS A 206 -3.57 20.04 -9.95
C HIS A 206 -2.83 18.79 -10.42
N GLU A 207 -1.55 18.69 -10.07
CA GLU A 207 -0.72 17.53 -10.35
C GLU A 207 -1.01 16.41 -9.36
N VAL A 208 -1.22 15.21 -9.87
CA VAL A 208 -1.47 13.99 -9.09
C VAL A 208 -0.38 12.97 -9.40
N MET A 209 0.05 12.20 -8.40
CA MET A 209 1.06 11.15 -8.57
C MET A 209 0.59 10.08 -9.58
N GLY A 210 1.55 9.41 -10.23
CA GLY A 210 1.31 8.37 -11.21
C GLY A 210 2.09 8.62 -12.50
N ARG A 211 3.42 8.37 -12.48
CA ARG A 211 4.31 8.67 -13.62
C ARG A 211 3.86 8.07 -14.94
N HIS A 212 3.41 6.82 -14.92
CA HIS A 212 3.03 6.04 -16.10
C HIS A 212 1.62 5.46 -15.99
N CYS A 213 0.87 5.83 -14.96
CA CYS A 213 -0.49 5.37 -14.71
C CYS A 213 -1.37 6.53 -14.26
N GLY A 214 -2.40 6.81 -15.02
CA GLY A 214 -3.37 7.89 -14.76
C GLY A 214 -4.49 7.50 -13.81
N TRP A 215 -4.47 6.28 -13.23
CA TRP A 215 -5.53 5.78 -12.38
C TRP A 215 -5.85 6.72 -11.21
N LEU A 216 -4.82 7.17 -10.49
CA LEU A 216 -5.01 8.04 -9.33
C LEU A 216 -5.54 9.43 -9.74
N THR A 217 -5.09 9.97 -10.87
CA THR A 217 -5.60 11.23 -11.44
C THR A 217 -7.09 11.11 -11.77
N ALA A 218 -7.47 10.06 -12.49
CA ALA A 218 -8.86 9.78 -12.85
C ALA A 218 -9.70 9.49 -11.60
N GLY A 219 -9.17 8.71 -10.66
CA GLY A 219 -9.81 8.37 -9.38
C GLY A 219 -10.06 9.61 -8.51
N THR A 220 -9.08 10.52 -8.42
CA THR A 220 -9.22 11.80 -7.69
C THR A 220 -10.31 12.66 -8.30
N ALA A 221 -10.35 12.80 -9.62
CA ALA A 221 -11.39 13.54 -10.33
C ALA A 221 -12.79 12.91 -10.13
N TYR A 222 -12.85 11.58 -10.15
CA TYR A 222 -14.10 10.84 -9.92
C TYR A 222 -14.64 11.05 -8.50
N GLU A 223 -13.81 10.89 -7.48
CA GLU A 223 -14.20 11.12 -6.09
C GLU A 223 -14.57 12.59 -5.84
N TYR A 224 -13.86 13.54 -6.46
CA TYR A 224 -14.20 14.95 -6.37
C TYR A 224 -15.59 15.24 -6.95
N ARG A 225 -15.94 14.67 -8.11
CA ARG A 225 -17.28 14.83 -8.70
C ARG A 225 -18.39 14.26 -7.83
N LYS A 226 -18.15 13.18 -7.10
CA LYS A 226 -19.09 12.70 -6.08
C LYS A 226 -19.32 13.73 -4.97
N LEU A 227 -18.26 14.41 -4.51
CA LEU A 227 -18.40 15.48 -3.53
C LEU A 227 -19.27 16.62 -4.10
N LEU A 228 -19.09 17.00 -5.37
CA LEU A 228 -19.91 18.03 -6.02
C LEU A 228 -21.37 17.63 -6.11
N GLU A 229 -21.69 16.36 -6.33
CA GLU A 229 -23.08 15.87 -6.41
C GLU A 229 -23.83 16.00 -5.08
N SER A 230 -23.12 15.98 -3.97
CA SER A 230 -23.71 16.15 -2.64
C SER A 230 -23.89 17.62 -2.22
N ASN A 231 -23.35 18.57 -2.97
CA ASN A 231 -23.42 19.99 -2.64
C ASN A 231 -24.74 20.63 -3.13
N ASN A 232 -25.20 21.62 -2.37
CA ASN A 232 -26.25 22.53 -2.83
C ASN A 232 -25.59 23.74 -3.51
N TYR A 233 -26.23 24.23 -4.57
CA TYR A 233 -25.74 25.36 -5.36
C TYR A 233 -26.72 26.52 -5.33
N LEU A 234 -26.21 27.74 -5.42
CA LEU A 234 -26.98 28.99 -5.49
C LEU A 234 -26.56 29.77 -6.75
N PRO A 235 -27.15 29.43 -7.95
CA PRO A 235 -26.73 30.04 -9.20
C PRO A 235 -26.87 31.55 -9.24
N GLU A 236 -27.82 32.10 -8.50
CA GLU A 236 -28.04 33.56 -8.37
C GLU A 236 -26.84 34.26 -7.72
N LEU A 237 -26.04 33.54 -6.94
CA LEU A 237 -24.79 34.02 -6.34
C LEU A 237 -23.55 33.53 -7.13
N PHE A 238 -23.73 33.16 -8.39
CA PHE A 238 -22.67 32.58 -9.24
C PHE A 238 -22.08 31.27 -8.71
N MET A 239 -22.80 30.58 -7.84
CA MET A 239 -22.44 29.27 -7.32
C MET A 239 -23.17 28.20 -8.12
N SER A 240 -22.57 27.78 -9.24
CA SER A 240 -23.08 26.71 -10.11
C SER A 240 -22.15 25.51 -10.10
N LYS A 241 -22.67 24.31 -10.29
CA LYS A 241 -21.87 23.09 -10.35
C LYS A 241 -20.78 23.18 -11.41
N ASP A 242 -21.10 23.72 -12.59
CA ASP A 242 -20.17 23.81 -13.72
C ASP A 242 -18.92 24.63 -13.39
N ARG A 243 -19.07 25.66 -12.56
CA ARG A 243 -17.95 26.49 -12.12
C ARG A 243 -16.99 25.75 -11.18
N TRP A 244 -17.49 24.79 -10.43
CA TRP A 244 -16.70 23.97 -9.48
C TRP A 244 -16.22 22.66 -10.10
N ASP A 245 -16.68 22.27 -11.30
CA ASP A 245 -16.32 20.99 -11.88
C ASP A 245 -14.85 20.94 -12.36
N VAL A 246 -14.35 19.72 -12.54
CA VAL A 246 -13.08 19.44 -13.19
C VAL A 246 -13.27 19.58 -14.71
N HIS A 247 -12.69 20.60 -15.30
CA HIS A 247 -12.87 20.89 -16.72
C HIS A 247 -11.99 20.05 -17.64
N ALA A 248 -10.92 19.44 -17.10
CA ALA A 248 -10.03 18.54 -17.82
C ALA A 248 -9.38 17.53 -16.90
N VAL A 249 -9.15 16.32 -17.38
CA VAL A 249 -8.37 15.27 -16.73
C VAL A 249 -7.38 14.73 -17.76
N TYR A 250 -6.09 14.90 -17.50
CA TYR A 250 -5.03 14.43 -18.39
C TYR A 250 -4.31 13.26 -17.74
N ILE A 251 -4.14 12.20 -18.47
CA ILE A 251 -3.49 10.97 -18.02
C ILE A 251 -2.36 10.58 -18.99
N PRO A 252 -1.29 9.92 -18.50
CA PRO A 252 -0.13 9.62 -19.35
C PRO A 252 -0.41 8.60 -20.46
N GLU A 253 -1.54 7.89 -20.40
CA GLU A 253 -1.93 6.89 -21.38
C GLU A 253 -2.58 7.49 -22.65
N THR A 254 -2.86 8.78 -22.65
CA THR A 254 -3.54 9.45 -23.77
C THR A 254 -2.75 10.64 -24.29
N ASP A 255 -2.70 10.77 -25.62
CA ASP A 255 -2.14 11.95 -26.27
C ASP A 255 -3.06 13.16 -26.14
N ILE A 256 -2.47 14.35 -26.04
CA ILE A 256 -3.20 15.62 -25.90
C ILE A 256 -2.90 16.51 -27.11
N ASP A 257 -3.96 16.93 -27.82
CA ASP A 257 -3.87 18.05 -28.76
C ASP A 257 -3.91 19.38 -27.98
N PHE A 258 -2.76 19.92 -27.66
CA PHE A 258 -2.63 21.14 -26.88
C PHE A 258 -3.31 22.35 -27.52
N ALA A 259 -3.36 22.46 -28.84
CA ALA A 259 -3.98 23.59 -29.54
C ALA A 259 -5.50 23.58 -29.36
N SER A 260 -6.13 22.44 -29.64
CA SER A 260 -7.56 22.23 -29.47
C SER A 260 -7.98 22.39 -27.99
N GLU A 261 -7.21 21.79 -27.10
CA GLU A 261 -7.53 21.78 -25.68
C GLU A 261 -7.37 23.17 -25.03
N THR A 262 -6.36 23.94 -25.42
CA THR A 262 -6.18 25.34 -25.00
C THR A 262 -7.37 26.20 -25.44
N ALA A 263 -7.82 26.04 -26.69
CA ALA A 263 -8.97 26.77 -27.19
C ALA A 263 -10.27 26.43 -26.43
N ARG A 264 -10.48 25.14 -26.10
CA ARG A 264 -11.60 24.64 -25.30
C ARG A 264 -11.61 25.23 -23.90
N LEU A 265 -10.48 25.11 -23.18
CA LEU A 265 -10.34 25.62 -21.80
C LEU A 265 -10.50 27.13 -21.73
N ARG A 266 -9.95 27.88 -22.72
CA ARG A 266 -10.10 29.32 -22.80
C ARG A 266 -11.58 29.71 -22.94
N LYS A 267 -12.34 29.00 -23.77
CA LYS A 267 -13.78 29.23 -23.91
C LYS A 267 -14.53 29.01 -22.59
N ILE A 268 -14.17 27.98 -21.82
CA ILE A 268 -14.75 27.73 -20.50
C ILE A 268 -14.40 28.84 -19.52
N MET A 269 -13.14 29.28 -19.49
CA MET A 269 -12.71 30.41 -18.65
C MET A 269 -13.43 31.71 -18.99
N ASP A 270 -13.78 31.95 -20.24
CA ASP A 270 -14.45 33.16 -20.69
C ASP A 270 -15.96 33.14 -20.37
N SER A 271 -16.54 31.93 -20.14
CA SER A 271 -17.97 31.75 -19.79
C SER A 271 -18.22 31.74 -18.26
N ASN A 272 -17.19 31.47 -17.46
CA ASN A 272 -17.25 31.42 -16.00
C ASN A 272 -16.67 32.70 -15.37
#